data_33daaa8419ff93ba15f5da05730791a4
#
_entry.id   33daaa8419ff93ba15f5da05730791a4
#
_cell.length_a   1.000
_cell.length_b   1.000
_cell.length_c   1.000
_cell.angle_alpha   90.00
_cell.angle_beta   90.00
_cell.angle_gamma   90.00
#
_symmetry.space_group_name_H-M   'P 1'
#
loop_
_entity.id
_entity.type
_entity.pdbx_description
1 polymer ?
#
loop_
_entity_poly.entity_id
_entity_poly.type
_entity_poly.pdbx_seq_one_letter_code
_entity_poly.pdbx_strand_id
1 'polypeptide(L)'
;MRMYDLIMKKRNGGALNEAEINYMITEYVAGNIPDYQMSAFLMAVYYKGMTEEETAAMTLAVAHSGDMVDLSGIEGMKVDKHSTGGVGDKTSLVIGPIVASCGAKVAKMSGRGLGHTGGTVDKMESIPGMRTSLTQEEFFEVVNKTGLSIIGQSGNLAPADKKLYALRDVTATVDSIPLIAVSIMSKKLAAGNDSILLDVKTGSGAFMKTVEDSIALAEEMVKIGENAGRRTAALITNMDIPLGNNIGNSLEVIEAVNTLKGEGPADFTEVCLNLAANMLYLAGAGELEDCMEKAKAAIADGSALNRLAAMVEAQGGDASYILDTEKFEKAAYSYDVRAQKEGYIVSMNTESCGIASSMLGAGRITIDSEIDYSAGIVIHKKVGAQVEKGEVLATMYSMKQELFEAAAARYQEAVVIDEKQPEKQPLIYARVTKNSVERL
;
A
#
# COMPACT_ATOMS: atom_id res chain seq x y z
N MET A 1 -34.85 13.53 -8.97
CA MET A 1 -33.56 13.82 -9.61
C MET A 1 -33.35 12.76 -10.70
N ARG A 2 -32.73 13.05 -11.85
CA ARG A 2 -32.46 12.05 -12.90
C ARG A 2 -30.93 12.01 -13.11
N MET A 3 -30.36 10.81 -13.19
CA MET A 3 -28.91 10.63 -13.42
C MET A 3 -28.46 11.29 -14.74
N TYR A 4 -29.30 11.29 -15.77
CA TYR A 4 -29.03 11.98 -17.05
C TYR A 4 -28.70 13.48 -16.87
N ASP A 5 -29.44 14.17 -15.99
CA ASP A 5 -29.27 15.62 -15.78
C ASP A 5 -27.93 15.88 -15.03
N LEU A 6 -27.53 14.98 -14.11
CA LEU A 6 -26.24 15.06 -13.38
C LEU A 6 -25.05 14.84 -14.33
N ILE A 7 -25.17 13.85 -15.23
CA ILE A 7 -24.16 13.60 -16.27
C ILE A 7 -24.03 14.84 -17.18
N MET A 8 -25.14 15.39 -17.65
CA MET A 8 -25.16 16.58 -18.50
C MET A 8 -24.51 17.78 -17.81
N LYS A 9 -24.82 18.00 -16.51
CA LYS A 9 -24.26 19.07 -15.71
C LYS A 9 -22.74 18.93 -15.60
N LYS A 10 -22.21 17.72 -15.23
CA LYS A 10 -20.79 17.46 -15.10
C LYS A 10 -20.05 17.54 -16.43
N ARG A 11 -20.59 16.92 -17.48
CA ARG A 11 -20.02 16.94 -18.83
C ARG A 11 -19.83 18.37 -19.35
N ASN A 12 -20.75 19.28 -19.02
CA ASN A 12 -20.71 20.69 -19.44
C ASN A 12 -19.83 21.56 -18.50
N GLY A 13 -19.15 20.97 -17.51
CA GLY A 13 -18.24 21.65 -16.58
C GLY A 13 -18.93 22.23 -15.34
N GLY A 14 -20.19 21.91 -15.09
CA GLY A 14 -20.89 22.29 -13.86
C GLY A 14 -20.46 21.43 -12.67
N ALA A 15 -20.43 22.00 -11.47
CA ALA A 15 -20.19 21.28 -10.23
C ALA A 15 -21.49 20.71 -9.65
N LEU A 16 -21.44 19.47 -9.14
CA LEU A 16 -22.55 18.85 -8.42
C LEU A 16 -22.51 19.30 -6.95
N ASN A 17 -23.68 19.54 -6.37
CA ASN A 17 -23.79 19.78 -4.95
C ASN A 17 -23.88 18.47 -4.15
N GLU A 18 -23.76 18.56 -2.82
CA GLU A 18 -23.78 17.41 -1.90
C GLU A 18 -25.04 16.56 -2.06
N ALA A 19 -26.22 17.16 -2.22
CA ALA A 19 -27.48 16.44 -2.37
C ALA A 19 -27.53 15.63 -3.69
N GLU A 20 -26.98 16.19 -4.77
CA GLU A 20 -26.86 15.53 -6.07
C GLU A 20 -25.90 14.33 -5.99
N ILE A 21 -24.76 14.49 -5.31
CA ILE A 21 -23.77 13.43 -5.11
C ILE A 21 -24.34 12.32 -4.22
N ASN A 22 -24.95 12.64 -3.10
CA ASN A 22 -25.57 11.67 -2.20
C ASN A 22 -26.66 10.86 -2.90
N TYR A 23 -27.52 11.53 -3.68
CA TYR A 23 -28.53 10.84 -4.50
C TYR A 23 -27.87 9.84 -5.46
N MET A 24 -26.86 10.28 -6.21
CA MET A 24 -26.18 9.45 -7.21
C MET A 24 -25.55 8.21 -6.58
N ILE A 25 -24.81 8.36 -5.49
CA ILE A 25 -24.14 7.24 -4.82
C ILE A 25 -25.15 6.28 -4.19
N THR A 26 -26.16 6.80 -3.50
CA THR A 26 -27.22 5.98 -2.88
C THR A 26 -27.98 5.15 -3.92
N GLU A 27 -28.44 5.77 -4.99
CA GLU A 27 -29.21 5.10 -6.04
C GLU A 27 -28.34 4.12 -6.87
N TYR A 28 -27.02 4.40 -7.01
CA TYR A 28 -26.12 3.48 -7.67
C TYR A 28 -25.87 2.22 -6.82
N VAL A 29 -25.68 2.38 -5.51
CA VAL A 29 -25.53 1.22 -4.59
C VAL A 29 -26.82 0.39 -4.56
N ALA A 30 -27.99 1.05 -4.54
CA ALA A 30 -29.29 0.38 -4.59
C ALA A 30 -29.59 -0.32 -5.93
N GLY A 31 -28.79 -0.08 -6.99
CA GLY A 31 -29.00 -0.68 -8.32
C GLY A 31 -30.00 0.05 -9.20
N ASN A 32 -30.47 1.23 -8.77
CA ASN A 32 -31.42 2.06 -9.53
C ASN A 32 -30.75 2.89 -10.63
N ILE A 33 -29.45 3.13 -10.54
CA ILE A 33 -28.63 3.74 -11.58
C ILE A 33 -27.80 2.64 -12.25
N PRO A 34 -27.96 2.42 -13.57
CA PRO A 34 -27.22 1.37 -14.28
C PRO A 34 -25.77 1.79 -14.56
N ASP A 35 -24.89 0.79 -14.71
CA ASP A 35 -23.45 0.96 -14.92
C ASP A 35 -23.10 1.87 -16.10
N TYR A 36 -23.85 1.82 -17.21
CA TYR A 36 -23.58 2.69 -18.36
C TYR A 36 -23.78 4.17 -18.06
N GLN A 37 -24.72 4.54 -17.18
CA GLN A 37 -24.88 5.93 -16.74
C GLN A 37 -23.75 6.34 -15.78
N MET A 38 -23.38 5.45 -14.85
CA MET A 38 -22.27 5.73 -13.96
C MET A 38 -20.95 5.83 -14.73
N SER A 39 -20.69 4.96 -15.73
CA SER A 39 -19.52 5.06 -16.61
C SER A 39 -19.44 6.40 -17.33
N ALA A 40 -20.59 6.89 -17.85
CA ALA A 40 -20.64 8.19 -18.51
C ALA A 40 -20.32 9.35 -17.54
N PHE A 41 -20.78 9.26 -16.29
CA PHE A 41 -20.44 10.22 -15.25
C PHE A 41 -18.94 10.17 -14.89
N LEU A 42 -18.39 8.98 -14.68
CA LEU A 42 -16.96 8.81 -14.36
C LEU A 42 -16.06 9.33 -15.48
N MET A 43 -16.43 9.12 -16.73
CA MET A 43 -15.71 9.68 -17.88
C MET A 43 -15.86 11.21 -17.96
N ALA A 44 -17.03 11.78 -17.59
CA ALA A 44 -17.19 13.22 -17.48
C ALA A 44 -16.29 13.81 -16.38
N VAL A 45 -16.16 13.13 -15.24
CA VAL A 45 -15.22 13.49 -14.17
C VAL A 45 -13.77 13.39 -14.65
N TYR A 46 -13.41 12.34 -15.38
CA TYR A 46 -12.06 12.16 -15.92
C TYR A 46 -11.60 13.38 -16.74
N TYR A 47 -12.47 13.90 -17.60
CA TYR A 47 -12.15 15.04 -18.46
C TYR A 47 -12.37 16.43 -17.82
N LYS A 48 -13.28 16.55 -16.88
CA LYS A 48 -13.67 17.85 -16.29
C LYS A 48 -13.13 18.06 -14.88
N GLY A 49 -12.59 17.00 -14.24
CA GLY A 49 -12.21 17.03 -12.84
C GLY A 49 -13.40 17.14 -11.88
N MET A 50 -13.10 17.35 -10.63
CA MET A 50 -14.04 17.67 -9.56
C MET A 50 -13.50 18.88 -8.79
N THR A 51 -14.41 19.67 -8.18
CA THR A 51 -14.01 20.67 -7.21
C THR A 51 -13.67 20.01 -5.87
N GLU A 52 -12.99 20.72 -4.96
CA GLU A 52 -12.68 20.21 -3.62
C GLU A 52 -13.96 19.83 -2.86
N GLU A 53 -15.04 20.61 -3.00
CA GLU A 53 -16.34 20.32 -2.40
C GLU A 53 -17.00 19.07 -3.00
N GLU A 54 -16.92 18.87 -4.31
CA GLU A 54 -17.41 17.67 -4.97
C GLU A 54 -16.64 16.43 -4.48
N THR A 55 -15.31 16.50 -4.44
CA THR A 55 -14.46 15.37 -4.01
C THR A 55 -14.73 15.02 -2.56
N ALA A 56 -14.84 16.01 -1.68
CA ALA A 56 -15.17 15.80 -0.27
C ALA A 56 -16.57 15.18 -0.10
N ALA A 57 -17.58 15.72 -0.76
CA ALA A 57 -18.95 15.19 -0.70
C ALA A 57 -19.02 13.76 -1.24
N MET A 58 -18.36 13.47 -2.37
CA MET A 58 -18.33 12.12 -2.92
C MET A 58 -17.58 11.14 -2.01
N THR A 59 -16.48 11.57 -1.39
CA THR A 59 -15.75 10.74 -0.41
C THR A 59 -16.63 10.35 0.76
N LEU A 60 -17.36 11.30 1.34
CA LEU A 60 -18.28 11.04 2.45
C LEU A 60 -19.46 10.16 2.03
N ALA A 61 -20.07 10.42 0.88
CA ALA A 61 -21.17 9.60 0.36
C ALA A 61 -20.72 8.14 0.14
N VAL A 62 -19.54 7.93 -0.41
CA VAL A 62 -18.96 6.60 -0.61
C VAL A 62 -18.60 5.95 0.73
N ALA A 63 -18.01 6.67 1.69
CA ALA A 63 -17.71 6.16 3.02
C ALA A 63 -18.99 5.69 3.75
N HIS A 64 -20.03 6.51 3.73
CA HIS A 64 -21.31 6.21 4.39
C HIS A 64 -22.22 5.24 3.61
N SER A 65 -21.77 4.73 2.46
CA SER A 65 -22.53 3.72 1.72
C SER A 65 -22.59 2.35 2.39
N GLY A 66 -21.77 2.11 3.40
CA GLY A 66 -21.68 0.88 4.19
C GLY A 66 -21.38 1.15 5.65
N ASP A 67 -20.67 0.21 6.27
CA ASP A 67 -20.35 0.29 7.70
C ASP A 67 -19.29 1.36 7.98
N MET A 68 -19.54 2.16 8.99
CA MET A 68 -18.55 3.05 9.58
C MET A 68 -18.05 2.40 10.88
N VAL A 69 -16.73 2.15 10.96
CA VAL A 69 -16.16 1.48 12.13
C VAL A 69 -15.97 2.49 13.26
N ASP A 70 -16.62 2.23 14.39
CA ASP A 70 -16.40 2.99 15.62
C ASP A 70 -15.26 2.35 16.42
N LEU A 71 -14.10 3.01 16.42
CA LEU A 71 -12.92 2.57 17.16
C LEU A 71 -12.86 3.10 18.61
N SER A 72 -13.95 3.62 19.16
CA SER A 72 -13.99 4.15 20.54
C SER A 72 -13.70 3.09 21.62
N GLY A 73 -13.90 1.80 21.30
CA GLY A 73 -13.53 0.67 22.16
C GLY A 73 -12.00 0.40 22.22
N ILE A 74 -11.20 1.13 21.44
CA ILE A 74 -9.73 1.06 21.48
C ILE A 74 -9.21 2.29 22.21
N GLU A 75 -8.50 2.07 23.32
CA GLU A 75 -7.94 3.14 24.12
C GLU A 75 -6.69 3.75 23.45
N GLY A 76 -6.57 5.09 23.51
CA GLY A 76 -5.44 5.84 22.96
C GLY A 76 -5.65 6.30 21.52
N MET A 77 -4.63 6.98 20.95
CA MET A 77 -4.65 7.54 19.61
C MET A 77 -4.46 6.44 18.55
N LYS A 78 -5.42 6.32 17.63
CA LYS A 78 -5.39 5.36 16.53
C LYS A 78 -4.83 6.05 15.29
N VAL A 79 -3.73 5.52 14.77
CA VAL A 79 -3.10 6.02 13.54
C VAL A 79 -3.01 4.90 12.51
N ASP A 80 -3.43 5.17 11.29
CA ASP A 80 -3.30 4.22 10.17
C ASP A 80 -2.37 4.78 9.08
N LYS A 81 -1.79 3.89 8.32
CA LYS A 81 -1.00 4.21 7.12
C LYS A 81 -1.65 3.57 5.91
N HIS A 82 -1.85 4.36 4.85
CA HIS A 82 -2.27 3.85 3.57
C HIS A 82 -1.15 4.01 2.53
N SER A 83 -0.88 2.96 1.76
CA SER A 83 -0.02 3.03 0.59
C SER A 83 -0.88 3.03 -0.67
N THR A 84 -0.50 3.84 -1.67
CA THR A 84 -1.15 3.79 -2.98
C THR A 84 -0.81 2.54 -3.79
N GLY A 85 0.06 1.67 -3.24
CA GLY A 85 0.46 0.40 -3.84
C GLY A 85 1.83 0.46 -4.50
N GLY A 86 2.57 -0.62 -4.38
CA GLY A 86 3.90 -0.75 -4.95
C GLY A 86 4.42 -2.18 -4.88
N VAL A 87 5.63 -2.40 -5.39
CA VAL A 87 6.32 -3.68 -5.42
C VAL A 87 7.31 -3.78 -4.27
N GLY A 88 7.23 -4.86 -3.49
CA GLY A 88 8.01 -5.01 -2.28
C GLY A 88 7.53 -4.14 -1.11
N ASP A 89 6.29 -3.62 -1.16
CA ASP A 89 5.72 -2.78 -0.10
C ASP A 89 5.20 -3.62 1.08
N LYS A 90 6.12 -4.01 1.93
CA LYS A 90 5.89 -4.66 3.23
C LYS A 90 5.97 -3.68 4.41
N THR A 91 5.98 -2.38 4.15
CA THR A 91 6.17 -1.34 5.18
C THR A 91 5.23 -1.48 6.37
N SER A 92 3.97 -1.92 6.16
CA SER A 92 3.00 -2.10 7.25
C SER A 92 3.46 -3.09 8.33
N LEU A 93 4.25 -4.12 7.94
CA LEU A 93 4.78 -5.14 8.85
C LEU A 93 5.94 -4.63 9.71
N VAL A 94 6.53 -3.50 9.34
CA VAL A 94 7.63 -2.84 10.09
C VAL A 94 7.11 -1.64 10.85
N ILE A 95 6.39 -0.73 10.18
CA ILE A 95 5.95 0.52 10.82
C ILE A 95 4.87 0.30 11.89
N GLY A 96 3.95 -0.65 11.68
CA GLY A 96 2.92 -0.97 12.66
C GLY A 96 3.50 -1.36 14.02
N PRO A 97 4.40 -2.36 14.07
CA PRO A 97 5.10 -2.74 15.30
C PRO A 97 5.91 -1.60 15.94
N ILE A 98 6.65 -0.81 15.15
CA ILE A 98 7.40 0.36 15.65
C ILE A 98 6.46 1.34 16.35
N VAL A 99 5.40 1.75 15.67
CA VAL A 99 4.43 2.73 16.17
C VAL A 99 3.71 2.22 17.41
N ALA A 100 3.34 0.94 17.42
CA ALA A 100 2.70 0.31 18.57
C ALA A 100 3.63 0.19 19.79
N SER A 101 4.93 -0.08 19.59
CA SER A 101 5.91 -0.14 20.68
C SER A 101 6.16 1.25 21.28
N CYS A 102 5.96 2.32 20.53
CA CYS A 102 6.03 3.71 21.00
C CYS A 102 4.72 4.23 21.60
N GLY A 103 3.70 3.38 21.80
CA GLY A 103 2.47 3.69 22.56
C GLY A 103 1.26 4.15 21.77
N ALA A 104 1.38 4.42 20.46
CA ALA A 104 0.22 4.67 19.61
C ALA A 104 -0.48 3.35 19.23
N LYS A 105 -1.71 3.42 18.73
CA LYS A 105 -2.49 2.24 18.33
C LYS A 105 -2.60 2.15 16.81
N VAL A 106 -2.40 0.96 16.27
CA VAL A 106 -2.50 0.68 14.83
C VAL A 106 -3.64 -0.31 14.59
N ALA A 107 -4.83 0.24 14.31
CA ALA A 107 -6.03 -0.54 13.96
C ALA A 107 -6.17 -0.59 12.44
N LYS A 108 -5.42 -1.50 11.80
CA LYS A 108 -5.24 -1.48 10.34
C LYS A 108 -6.17 -2.46 9.62
N MET A 109 -6.96 -1.91 8.69
CA MET A 109 -7.69 -2.70 7.69
C MET A 109 -6.96 -2.59 6.34
N SER A 110 -6.59 -3.72 5.76
CA SER A 110 -5.77 -3.80 4.55
C SER A 110 -6.41 -4.66 3.47
N GLY A 111 -5.89 -4.57 2.24
CA GLY A 111 -6.36 -5.34 1.09
C GLY A 111 -5.47 -6.52 0.76
N ARG A 112 -5.97 -7.36 -0.16
CA ARG A 112 -5.21 -8.38 -0.87
C ARG A 112 -4.43 -7.76 -2.02
N GLY A 113 -3.47 -8.49 -2.57
CA GLY A 113 -2.72 -8.09 -3.75
C GLY A 113 -3.61 -7.94 -4.98
N LEU A 114 -3.29 -6.95 -5.80
CA LEU A 114 -3.98 -6.67 -7.06
C LEU A 114 -2.94 -6.35 -8.15
N GLY A 115 -3.06 -7.04 -9.29
CA GLY A 115 -2.15 -6.86 -10.41
C GLY A 115 -0.69 -7.18 -10.03
N HIS A 116 0.19 -6.20 -10.24
CA HIS A 116 1.62 -6.33 -9.95
C HIS A 116 2.01 -6.03 -8.50
N THR A 117 1.05 -5.59 -7.67
CA THR A 117 1.30 -5.22 -6.27
C THR A 117 0.99 -6.38 -5.32
N GLY A 118 1.85 -6.61 -4.33
CA GLY A 118 1.60 -7.59 -3.27
C GLY A 118 0.65 -7.06 -2.20
N GLY A 119 -0.29 -7.91 -1.70
CA GLY A 119 -1.23 -7.55 -0.64
C GLY A 119 -0.67 -7.78 0.76
N THR A 120 -0.93 -6.85 1.69
CA THR A 120 -0.52 -7.03 3.09
C THR A 120 -1.22 -8.25 3.73
N VAL A 121 -2.49 -8.50 3.38
CA VAL A 121 -3.24 -9.67 3.86
C VAL A 121 -2.59 -10.97 3.38
N ASP A 122 -2.22 -11.06 2.11
CA ASP A 122 -1.59 -12.26 1.55
C ASP A 122 -0.22 -12.55 2.20
N LYS A 123 0.55 -11.50 2.53
CA LYS A 123 1.80 -11.62 3.29
C LYS A 123 1.56 -12.15 4.71
N MET A 124 0.56 -11.62 5.41
CA MET A 124 0.21 -12.09 6.76
C MET A 124 -0.25 -13.55 6.74
N GLU A 125 -1.03 -13.96 5.73
CA GLU A 125 -1.52 -15.34 5.57
C GLU A 125 -0.41 -16.35 5.24
N SER A 126 0.77 -15.90 4.84
CA SER A 126 1.96 -16.76 4.72
C SER A 126 2.52 -17.25 6.07
N ILE A 127 2.10 -16.62 7.17
CA ILE A 127 2.45 -17.05 8.53
C ILE A 127 1.45 -18.14 8.95
N PRO A 128 1.90 -19.35 9.30
CA PRO A 128 1.01 -20.45 9.67
C PRO A 128 0.04 -20.07 10.80
N GLY A 129 -1.25 -20.40 10.60
CA GLY A 129 -2.31 -20.13 11.56
C GLY A 129 -2.80 -18.69 11.64
N MET A 130 -2.16 -17.75 10.93
CA MET A 130 -2.52 -16.32 11.00
C MET A 130 -3.95 -16.06 10.51
N ARG A 131 -4.74 -15.44 11.38
CA ARG A 131 -6.11 -15.04 11.07
C ARG A 131 -6.13 -13.57 10.66
N THR A 132 -6.57 -13.31 9.43
CA THR A 132 -6.75 -11.95 8.88
C THR A 132 -8.22 -11.53 8.81
N SER A 133 -9.14 -12.42 9.21
CA SER A 133 -10.56 -12.13 9.38
C SER A 133 -10.90 -12.33 10.85
N LEU A 134 -11.23 -11.24 11.54
CA LEU A 134 -11.62 -11.20 12.96
C LEU A 134 -12.98 -10.53 13.09
N THR A 135 -13.73 -10.86 14.15
CA THR A 135 -14.88 -10.04 14.55
C THR A 135 -14.40 -8.68 15.05
N GLN A 136 -15.30 -7.71 15.17
CA GLN A 136 -14.94 -6.39 15.68
C GLN A 136 -14.41 -6.48 17.13
N GLU A 137 -15.01 -7.32 17.94
CA GLU A 137 -14.60 -7.55 19.33
C GLU A 137 -13.18 -8.14 19.40
N GLU A 138 -12.92 -9.21 18.64
CA GLU A 138 -11.60 -9.83 18.56
C GLU A 138 -10.54 -8.82 18.07
N PHE A 139 -10.89 -8.01 17.05
CA PHE A 139 -10.00 -6.97 16.53
C PHE A 139 -9.64 -5.94 17.59
N PHE A 140 -10.62 -5.47 18.38
CA PHE A 140 -10.38 -4.52 19.47
C PHE A 140 -9.55 -5.14 20.59
N GLU A 141 -9.83 -6.38 20.98
CA GLU A 141 -9.03 -7.10 21.98
C GLU A 141 -7.56 -7.20 21.56
N VAL A 142 -7.29 -7.57 20.31
CA VAL A 142 -5.92 -7.65 19.78
C VAL A 142 -5.25 -6.28 19.85
N VAL A 143 -5.89 -5.20 19.35
CA VAL A 143 -5.28 -3.86 19.36
C VAL A 143 -5.06 -3.36 20.78
N ASN A 144 -6.01 -3.56 21.70
CA ASN A 144 -5.85 -3.14 23.10
C ASN A 144 -4.70 -3.91 23.78
N LYS A 145 -4.58 -5.22 23.55
CA LYS A 145 -3.54 -6.09 24.11
C LYS A 145 -2.16 -5.81 23.54
N THR A 146 -2.05 -5.69 22.23
CA THR A 146 -0.73 -5.67 21.54
C THR A 146 -0.34 -4.31 20.99
N GLY A 147 -1.27 -3.35 20.93
CA GLY A 147 -1.06 -2.04 20.30
C GLY A 147 -1.31 -2.02 18.80
N LEU A 148 -1.40 -3.18 18.13
CA LEU A 148 -1.68 -3.22 16.69
C LEU A 148 -2.46 -4.47 16.31
N SER A 149 -3.20 -4.36 15.20
CA SER A 149 -3.79 -5.49 14.48
C SER A 149 -3.87 -5.16 12.99
N ILE A 150 -3.63 -6.15 12.14
CA ILE A 150 -3.73 -6.03 10.68
C ILE A 150 -4.72 -7.09 10.22
N ILE A 151 -5.88 -6.64 9.70
CA ILE A 151 -6.94 -7.52 9.19
C ILE A 151 -7.31 -7.16 7.76
N GLY A 152 -8.02 -8.06 7.10
CA GLY A 152 -8.68 -7.80 5.83
C GLY A 152 -9.84 -6.81 6.01
N GLN A 153 -10.16 -6.07 4.95
CA GLN A 153 -11.34 -5.19 4.96
C GLN A 153 -12.61 -6.02 5.00
N SER A 154 -13.60 -5.60 5.79
CA SER A 154 -14.93 -6.21 5.74
C SER A 154 -15.58 -5.96 4.38
N GLY A 155 -16.40 -6.91 3.92
CA GLY A 155 -17.10 -6.80 2.62
C GLY A 155 -18.06 -5.63 2.54
N ASN A 156 -18.45 -5.04 3.68
CA ASN A 156 -19.41 -3.92 3.76
C ASN A 156 -18.73 -2.57 4.05
N LEU A 157 -17.39 -2.51 4.09
CA LEU A 157 -16.67 -1.24 4.21
C LEU A 157 -16.69 -0.52 2.86
N ALA A 158 -17.37 0.66 2.77
CA ALA A 158 -17.50 1.48 1.56
C ALA A 158 -17.91 0.67 0.30
N PRO A 159 -19.06 -0.05 0.29
CA PRO A 159 -19.46 -0.90 -0.83
C PRO A 159 -19.66 -0.14 -2.15
N ALA A 160 -19.95 1.16 -2.11
CA ALA A 160 -19.98 2.01 -3.29
C ALA A 160 -18.61 2.05 -3.98
N ASP A 161 -17.50 2.14 -3.22
CA ASP A 161 -16.15 2.14 -3.78
C ASP A 161 -15.86 0.84 -4.54
N LYS A 162 -16.25 -0.31 -4.00
CA LYS A 162 -16.06 -1.60 -4.67
C LYS A 162 -16.73 -1.64 -6.03
N LYS A 163 -17.98 -1.14 -6.14
CA LYS A 163 -18.70 -1.06 -7.40
C LYS A 163 -18.07 -0.05 -8.37
N LEU A 164 -17.74 1.14 -7.86
CA LEU A 164 -17.13 2.21 -8.66
C LEU A 164 -15.75 1.78 -9.19
N TYR A 165 -14.93 1.17 -8.35
CA TYR A 165 -13.60 0.73 -8.76
C TYR A 165 -13.66 -0.38 -9.82
N ALA A 166 -14.52 -1.38 -9.63
CA ALA A 166 -14.72 -2.45 -10.63
C ALA A 166 -15.16 -1.89 -11.99
N LEU A 167 -16.00 -0.84 -11.99
CA LEU A 167 -16.43 -0.20 -13.22
C LEU A 167 -15.29 0.63 -13.84
N ARG A 168 -14.51 1.35 -13.03
CA ARG A 168 -13.38 2.15 -13.49
C ARG A 168 -12.29 1.30 -14.13
N ASP A 169 -12.04 0.12 -13.57
CA ASP A 169 -11.03 -0.83 -14.04
C ASP A 169 -11.24 -1.26 -15.50
N VAL A 170 -12.51 -1.36 -15.94
CA VAL A 170 -12.86 -1.78 -17.30
C VAL A 170 -13.31 -0.62 -18.22
N THR A 171 -13.29 0.63 -17.74
CA THR A 171 -13.74 1.82 -18.50
C THR A 171 -12.65 2.88 -18.67
N ALA A 172 -11.38 2.53 -18.39
CA ALA A 172 -10.22 3.43 -18.53
C ALA A 172 -10.38 4.77 -17.78
N THR A 173 -10.87 4.71 -16.54
CA THR A 173 -11.04 5.89 -15.67
C THR A 173 -10.35 5.75 -14.30
N VAL A 174 -9.42 4.76 -14.18
CA VAL A 174 -8.71 4.50 -12.92
C VAL A 174 -7.76 5.64 -12.53
N ASP A 175 -7.07 6.23 -13.49
CA ASP A 175 -6.00 7.22 -13.28
C ASP A 175 -6.48 8.67 -13.08
N SER A 176 -7.76 8.86 -12.77
CA SER A 176 -8.32 10.16 -12.38
C SER A 176 -7.97 10.50 -10.92
N ILE A 177 -7.19 11.56 -10.68
CA ILE A 177 -6.76 11.99 -9.33
C ILE A 177 -7.93 12.12 -8.35
N PRO A 178 -9.03 12.88 -8.63
CA PRO A 178 -10.12 12.98 -7.68
C PRO A 178 -10.81 11.64 -7.39
N LEU A 179 -10.95 10.76 -8.40
CA LEU A 179 -11.55 9.44 -8.18
C LEU A 179 -10.62 8.48 -7.41
N ILE A 180 -9.30 8.61 -7.55
CA ILE A 180 -8.33 7.88 -6.71
C ILE A 180 -8.43 8.37 -5.26
N ALA A 181 -8.46 9.69 -5.05
CA ALA A 181 -8.59 10.30 -3.73
C ALA A 181 -9.90 9.85 -3.03
N VAL A 182 -11.04 9.88 -3.72
CA VAL A 182 -12.33 9.38 -3.22
C VAL A 182 -12.23 7.91 -2.82
N SER A 183 -11.68 7.05 -3.68
CA SER A 183 -11.56 5.62 -3.41
C SER A 183 -10.71 5.31 -2.17
N ILE A 184 -9.57 5.98 -2.02
CA ILE A 184 -8.67 5.78 -0.88
C ILE A 184 -9.29 6.33 0.39
N MET A 185 -9.68 7.62 0.37
CA MET A 185 -10.07 8.32 1.58
C MET A 185 -11.42 7.86 2.12
N SER A 186 -12.36 7.45 1.28
CA SER A 186 -13.62 6.87 1.74
C SER A 186 -13.42 5.64 2.65
N LYS A 187 -12.52 4.73 2.25
CA LYS A 187 -12.18 3.55 3.07
C LYS A 187 -11.43 3.94 4.35
N LYS A 188 -10.56 4.95 4.30
CA LYS A 188 -9.81 5.42 5.48
C LYS A 188 -10.72 6.12 6.49
N LEU A 189 -11.68 6.91 6.02
CA LEU A 189 -12.67 7.53 6.88
C LEU A 189 -13.63 6.49 7.48
N ALA A 190 -14.08 5.52 6.66
CA ALA A 190 -14.93 4.43 7.14
C ALA A 190 -14.24 3.52 8.17
N ALA A 191 -12.92 3.35 8.10
CA ALA A 191 -12.12 2.60 9.07
C ALA A 191 -11.98 3.28 10.44
N GLY A 192 -12.32 4.56 10.60
CA GLY A 192 -12.52 5.23 11.88
C GLY A 192 -11.27 5.73 12.61
N ASN A 193 -10.06 5.63 12.04
CA ASN A 193 -8.84 6.07 12.69
C ASN A 193 -8.80 7.59 12.95
N ASP A 194 -8.11 8.01 14.03
CA ASP A 194 -8.00 9.43 14.43
C ASP A 194 -7.04 10.21 13.53
N SER A 195 -6.03 9.52 12.99
CA SER A 195 -5.04 10.11 12.09
C SER A 195 -4.63 9.15 10.98
N ILE A 196 -4.22 9.71 9.84
CA ILE A 196 -3.93 8.99 8.61
C ILE A 196 -2.61 9.47 8.03
N LEU A 197 -1.65 8.55 7.85
CA LEU A 197 -0.48 8.79 7.02
C LEU A 197 -0.69 8.17 5.65
N LEU A 198 -0.45 8.94 4.60
CA LEU A 198 -0.53 8.50 3.22
C LEU A 198 0.90 8.29 2.69
N ASP A 199 1.18 7.09 2.20
CA ASP A 199 2.41 6.74 1.51
C ASP A 199 2.12 6.71 0.01
N VAL A 200 2.28 7.86 -0.63
CA VAL A 200 1.97 8.06 -2.05
C VAL A 200 3.19 7.66 -2.87
N LYS A 201 3.08 6.50 -3.50
CA LYS A 201 4.13 5.96 -4.36
C LYS A 201 4.17 6.69 -5.69
N THR A 202 5.38 6.98 -6.20
CA THR A 202 5.61 7.59 -7.51
C THR A 202 6.66 6.80 -8.29
N GLY A 203 6.46 6.64 -9.60
CA GLY A 203 7.41 5.96 -10.49
C GLY A 203 6.82 4.78 -11.25
N SER A 204 7.68 3.98 -11.86
CA SER A 204 7.31 2.89 -12.78
C SER A 204 6.44 1.81 -12.14
N GLY A 205 6.61 1.55 -10.84
CA GLY A 205 5.85 0.56 -10.07
C GLY A 205 4.62 1.13 -9.35
N ALA A 206 4.25 2.39 -9.57
CA ALA A 206 3.15 3.07 -8.92
C ALA A 206 2.05 3.48 -9.91
N PHE A 207 0.87 3.84 -9.39
CA PHE A 207 -0.19 4.44 -10.21
C PHE A 207 0.22 5.83 -10.72
N MET A 208 0.77 6.68 -9.84
CA MET A 208 1.30 7.99 -10.22
C MET A 208 2.70 7.84 -10.80
N LYS A 209 2.91 8.40 -11.99
CA LYS A 209 4.17 8.24 -12.71
C LYS A 209 5.13 9.41 -12.50
N THR A 210 4.63 10.56 -12.05
CA THR A 210 5.44 11.77 -11.80
C THR A 210 5.33 12.21 -10.34
N VAL A 211 6.35 12.90 -9.85
CA VAL A 211 6.36 13.47 -8.49
C VAL A 211 5.26 14.54 -8.36
N GLU A 212 5.05 15.34 -9.40
CA GLU A 212 4.05 16.40 -9.44
C GLU A 212 2.63 15.85 -9.31
N ASP A 213 2.26 14.83 -10.06
CA ASP A 213 0.93 14.19 -9.96
C ASP A 213 0.75 13.51 -8.59
N SER A 214 1.84 12.93 -8.04
CA SER A 214 1.82 12.34 -6.70
C SER A 214 1.61 13.38 -5.61
N ILE A 215 2.22 14.57 -5.73
CA ILE A 215 1.99 15.69 -4.82
C ILE A 215 0.55 16.17 -4.94
N ALA A 216 0.03 16.37 -6.16
CA ALA A 216 -1.35 16.80 -6.39
C ALA A 216 -2.37 15.82 -5.77
N LEU A 217 -2.16 14.50 -5.95
CA LEU A 217 -2.99 13.47 -5.30
C LEU A 217 -2.88 13.54 -3.76
N ALA A 218 -1.66 13.73 -3.24
CA ALA A 218 -1.43 13.82 -1.80
C ALA A 218 -2.12 15.05 -1.18
N GLU A 219 -2.03 16.21 -1.82
CA GLU A 219 -2.71 17.44 -1.38
C GLU A 219 -4.22 17.25 -1.31
N GLU A 220 -4.81 16.65 -2.35
CA GLU A 220 -6.25 16.35 -2.39
C GLU A 220 -6.66 15.42 -1.24
N MET A 221 -5.93 14.32 -1.04
CA MET A 221 -6.22 13.36 0.04
C MET A 221 -6.01 13.96 1.44
N VAL A 222 -4.96 14.77 1.63
CA VAL A 222 -4.70 15.44 2.91
C VAL A 222 -5.83 16.42 3.24
N LYS A 223 -6.29 17.22 2.27
CA LYS A 223 -7.44 18.12 2.44
C LYS A 223 -8.71 17.38 2.84
N ILE A 224 -9.00 16.26 2.18
CA ILE A 224 -10.16 15.41 2.51
C ILE A 224 -10.09 14.94 3.96
N GLY A 225 -8.94 14.40 4.38
CA GLY A 225 -8.76 13.89 5.74
C GLY A 225 -8.88 14.99 6.80
N GLU A 226 -8.22 16.11 6.61
CA GLU A 226 -8.27 17.27 7.51
C GLU A 226 -9.68 17.87 7.61
N ASN A 227 -10.40 18.00 6.48
CA ASN A 227 -11.78 18.49 6.46
C ASN A 227 -12.75 17.52 7.16
N ALA A 228 -12.45 16.22 7.18
CA ALA A 228 -13.17 15.21 7.94
C ALA A 228 -12.73 15.13 9.43
N GLY A 229 -11.88 16.04 9.89
CA GLY A 229 -11.40 16.08 11.28
C GLY A 229 -10.36 15.02 11.61
N ARG A 230 -9.68 14.47 10.61
CA ARG A 230 -8.60 13.48 10.77
C ARG A 230 -7.25 14.15 10.51
N ARG A 231 -6.33 14.11 11.49
CA ARG A 231 -4.96 14.59 11.27
C ARG A 231 -4.32 13.78 10.14
N THR A 232 -3.99 14.43 9.05
CA THR A 232 -3.55 13.73 7.84
C THR A 232 -2.26 14.36 7.29
N ALA A 233 -1.32 13.52 6.89
CA ALA A 233 -0.12 13.90 6.16
C ALA A 233 0.20 12.86 5.09
N ALA A 234 1.05 13.22 4.13
CA ALA A 234 1.53 12.29 3.12
C ALA A 234 3.04 12.38 2.96
N LEU A 235 3.66 11.25 2.61
CA LEU A 235 5.01 11.18 2.06
C LEU A 235 4.93 10.70 0.62
N ILE A 236 5.67 11.37 -0.27
CA ILE A 236 5.85 10.95 -1.66
C ILE A 236 7.09 10.08 -1.70
N THR A 237 6.92 8.79 -1.97
CA THR A 237 8.02 7.81 -1.91
C THR A 237 8.31 7.18 -3.26
N ASN A 238 9.60 6.90 -3.49
CA ASN A 238 10.08 6.36 -4.76
C ASN A 238 9.61 4.91 -4.99
N MET A 239 9.09 4.64 -6.18
CA MET A 239 8.72 3.31 -6.66
C MET A 239 9.23 3.05 -8.10
N ASP A 240 10.29 3.75 -8.53
CA ASP A 240 11.05 3.40 -9.73
C ASP A 240 12.01 2.22 -9.51
N ILE A 241 12.17 1.83 -8.25
CA ILE A 241 12.96 0.69 -7.82
C ILE A 241 12.10 -0.11 -6.83
N PRO A 242 12.03 -1.45 -6.91
CA PRO A 242 11.35 -2.26 -5.90
C PRO A 242 11.86 -1.94 -4.49
N LEU A 243 10.95 -1.81 -3.53
CA LEU A 243 11.28 -1.42 -2.16
C LEU A 243 11.83 -2.61 -1.37
N GLY A 244 13.04 -2.49 -0.84
CA GLY A 244 13.79 -3.60 -0.27
C GLY A 244 14.25 -4.58 -1.35
N ASN A 245 14.71 -5.76 -0.95
CA ASN A 245 15.29 -6.74 -1.85
C ASN A 245 14.34 -7.88 -2.21
N ASN A 246 13.33 -8.14 -1.39
CA ASN A 246 12.44 -9.27 -1.53
C ASN A 246 11.08 -8.86 -2.12
N ILE A 247 10.61 -9.62 -3.12
CA ILE A 247 9.29 -9.49 -3.73
C ILE A 247 8.61 -10.85 -3.66
N GLY A 248 7.49 -10.96 -2.93
CA GLY A 248 6.76 -12.19 -2.70
C GLY A 248 5.96 -12.09 -1.40
N ASN A 249 5.44 -13.22 -0.87
CA ASN A 249 4.66 -13.20 0.36
C ASN A 249 5.55 -13.48 1.59
N SER A 250 5.96 -14.73 1.82
CA SER A 250 6.83 -15.07 2.94
C SER A 250 8.20 -14.39 2.86
N LEU A 251 8.75 -14.23 1.65
CA LEU A 251 10.01 -13.53 1.44
C LEU A 251 9.95 -12.08 1.95
N GLU A 252 8.83 -11.39 1.74
CA GLU A 252 8.64 -10.03 2.25
C GLU A 252 8.41 -10.00 3.76
N VAL A 253 7.76 -11.01 4.35
CA VAL A 253 7.68 -11.15 5.82
C VAL A 253 9.05 -11.36 6.42
N ILE A 254 9.87 -12.23 5.84
CA ILE A 254 11.26 -12.48 6.27
C ILE A 254 12.07 -11.17 6.26
N GLU A 255 11.98 -10.38 5.18
CA GLU A 255 12.71 -9.11 5.09
C GLU A 255 12.17 -8.07 6.09
N ALA A 256 10.86 -8.01 6.33
CA ALA A 256 10.28 -7.16 7.36
C ALA A 256 10.80 -7.53 8.76
N VAL A 257 10.86 -8.83 9.08
CA VAL A 257 11.44 -9.34 10.34
C VAL A 257 12.91 -8.98 10.45
N ASN A 258 13.72 -9.19 9.41
CA ASN A 258 15.13 -8.83 9.40
C ASN A 258 15.31 -7.32 9.59
N THR A 259 14.42 -6.49 9.02
CA THR A 259 14.44 -5.04 9.25
C THR A 259 14.17 -4.69 10.72
N LEU A 260 13.21 -5.36 11.36
CA LEU A 260 12.95 -5.20 12.79
C LEU A 260 14.07 -5.74 13.70
N LYS A 261 14.94 -6.62 13.19
CA LYS A 261 16.18 -7.06 13.84
C LYS A 261 17.36 -6.11 13.62
N GLY A 262 17.18 -5.04 12.79
CA GLY A 262 18.26 -4.12 12.42
C GLY A 262 19.14 -4.62 11.26
N GLU A 263 18.72 -5.66 10.55
CA GLU A 263 19.46 -6.34 9.48
C GLU A 263 18.82 -6.11 8.10
N GLY A 264 17.86 -5.19 7.99
CA GLY A 264 17.12 -4.91 6.77
C GLY A 264 17.91 -4.10 5.74
N PRO A 265 17.46 -4.09 4.46
CA PRO A 265 18.02 -3.23 3.43
C PRO A 265 17.92 -1.74 3.80
N ALA A 266 18.97 -0.98 3.49
CA ALA A 266 19.08 0.41 3.90
C ALA A 266 17.93 1.29 3.34
N ASP A 267 17.56 1.10 2.06
CA ASP A 267 16.49 1.82 1.40
C ASP A 267 15.13 1.55 2.06
N PHE A 268 14.83 0.29 2.34
CA PHE A 268 13.59 -0.12 3.00
C PHE A 268 13.52 0.38 4.44
N THR A 269 14.63 0.27 5.18
CA THR A 269 14.74 0.76 6.56
C THR A 269 14.52 2.27 6.64
N GLU A 270 15.14 3.05 5.73
CA GLU A 270 14.99 4.50 5.67
C GLU A 270 13.54 4.92 5.42
N VAL A 271 12.87 4.30 4.45
CA VAL A 271 11.45 4.58 4.17
C VAL A 271 10.58 4.20 5.38
N CYS A 272 10.80 3.04 6.00
CA CYS A 272 10.04 2.61 7.18
C CYS A 272 10.21 3.55 8.37
N LEU A 273 11.43 4.01 8.66
CA LEU A 273 11.69 4.94 9.76
C LEU A 273 11.00 6.28 9.54
N ASN A 274 11.05 6.82 8.32
CA ASN A 274 10.34 8.07 7.99
C ASN A 274 8.83 7.93 8.08
N LEU A 275 8.26 6.82 7.59
CA LEU A 275 6.83 6.55 7.73
C LEU A 275 6.43 6.41 9.20
N ALA A 276 7.19 5.65 10.01
CA ALA A 276 6.92 5.46 11.43
C ALA A 276 7.02 6.78 12.22
N ALA A 277 8.05 7.60 11.96
CA ALA A 277 8.21 8.91 12.60
C ALA A 277 7.03 9.84 12.30
N ASN A 278 6.56 9.88 11.03
CA ASN A 278 5.39 10.68 10.67
C ASN A 278 4.09 10.14 11.29
N MET A 279 3.91 8.82 11.41
CA MET A 279 2.77 8.23 12.13
C MET A 279 2.79 8.62 13.61
N LEU A 280 3.95 8.55 14.28
CA LEU A 280 4.12 8.96 15.67
C LEU A 280 3.86 10.45 15.87
N TYR A 281 4.34 11.30 14.96
CA TYR A 281 4.05 12.73 14.95
C TYR A 281 2.54 13.00 14.85
N LEU A 282 1.85 12.33 13.91
CA LEU A 282 0.40 12.42 13.76
C LEU A 282 -0.35 11.92 14.98
N ALA A 283 0.18 10.90 15.67
CA ALA A 283 -0.36 10.41 16.93
C ALA A 283 -0.08 11.33 18.14
N GLY A 284 0.69 12.39 17.97
CA GLY A 284 1.03 13.34 19.03
C GLY A 284 2.13 12.85 19.98
N ALA A 285 3.00 11.94 19.53
CA ALA A 285 4.06 11.37 20.36
C ALA A 285 5.27 12.30 20.57
N GLY A 286 5.34 13.44 19.89
CA GLY A 286 6.42 14.44 19.97
C GLY A 286 6.65 15.14 18.64
N GLU A 287 7.72 15.91 18.54
CA GLU A 287 8.18 16.52 17.29
C GLU A 287 8.78 15.44 16.36
N LEU A 288 8.94 15.75 15.08
CA LEU A 288 9.30 14.76 14.07
C LEU A 288 10.67 14.11 14.34
N GLU A 289 11.66 14.90 14.77
CA GLU A 289 12.99 14.41 15.15
C GLU A 289 12.92 13.46 16.34
N ASP A 290 12.15 13.80 17.39
CA ASP A 290 11.95 12.94 18.55
C ASP A 290 11.25 11.63 18.16
N CYS A 291 10.29 11.71 17.26
CA CYS A 291 9.58 10.54 16.71
C CYS A 291 10.52 9.64 15.90
N MET A 292 11.45 10.22 15.14
CA MET A 292 12.47 9.48 14.41
C MET A 292 13.39 8.70 15.36
N GLU A 293 13.88 9.35 16.44
CA GLU A 293 14.72 8.68 17.43
C GLU A 293 13.97 7.57 18.19
N LYS A 294 12.70 7.77 18.51
CA LYS A 294 11.83 6.73 19.07
C LYS A 294 11.68 5.53 18.12
N ALA A 295 11.47 5.79 16.82
CA ALA A 295 11.35 4.73 15.83
C ALA A 295 12.64 3.91 15.70
N LYS A 296 13.82 4.57 15.68
CA LYS A 296 15.13 3.91 15.67
C LYS A 296 15.35 3.08 16.94
N ALA A 297 15.03 3.64 18.12
CA ALA A 297 15.16 2.96 19.40
C ALA A 297 14.34 1.68 19.46
N ALA A 298 13.10 1.71 18.92
CA ALA A 298 12.20 0.55 18.92
C ALA A 298 12.72 -0.64 18.07
N ILE A 299 13.53 -0.37 17.05
CA ILE A 299 14.26 -1.42 16.32
C ILE A 299 15.46 -1.88 17.16
N ALA A 300 16.25 -0.95 17.66
CA ALA A 300 17.51 -1.25 18.33
C ALA A 300 17.34 -2.05 19.64
N ASP A 301 16.27 -1.83 20.39
CA ASP A 301 15.96 -2.53 21.64
C ASP A 301 15.12 -3.81 21.44
N GLY A 302 14.70 -4.09 20.20
CA GLY A 302 13.89 -5.26 19.83
C GLY A 302 12.41 -5.16 20.22
N SER A 303 11.96 -4.05 20.77
CA SER A 303 10.56 -3.88 21.21
C SER A 303 9.57 -3.97 20.04
N ALA A 304 9.95 -3.45 18.87
CA ALA A 304 9.13 -3.53 17.66
C ALA A 304 8.99 -4.98 17.16
N LEU A 305 10.07 -5.77 17.15
CA LEU A 305 10.02 -7.20 16.79
C LEU A 305 9.10 -7.98 17.74
N ASN A 306 9.26 -7.77 19.04
CA ASN A 306 8.40 -8.39 20.06
C ASN A 306 6.92 -8.01 19.88
N ARG A 307 6.66 -6.78 19.44
CA ARG A 307 5.29 -6.32 19.17
C ARG A 307 4.67 -7.02 17.97
N LEU A 308 5.46 -7.25 16.90
CA LEU A 308 5.02 -8.04 15.74
C LEU A 308 4.69 -9.48 16.15
N ALA A 309 5.57 -10.12 16.91
CA ALA A 309 5.36 -11.48 17.41
C ALA A 309 4.09 -11.59 18.27
N ALA A 310 3.88 -10.64 19.19
CA ALA A 310 2.69 -10.58 20.04
C ALA A 310 1.38 -10.40 19.25
N MET A 311 1.39 -9.59 18.18
CA MET A 311 0.24 -9.45 17.30
C MET A 311 -0.05 -10.76 16.54
N VAL A 312 0.98 -11.39 15.97
CA VAL A 312 0.83 -12.67 15.26
C VAL A 312 0.23 -13.72 16.17
N GLU A 313 0.74 -13.89 17.39
CA GLU A 313 0.20 -14.81 18.39
C GLU A 313 -1.25 -14.48 18.77
N ALA A 314 -1.56 -13.20 19.01
CA ALA A 314 -2.90 -12.77 19.39
C ALA A 314 -3.94 -12.98 18.25
N GLN A 315 -3.49 -13.02 16.99
CA GLN A 315 -4.33 -13.34 15.82
C GLN A 315 -4.30 -14.82 15.45
N GLY A 316 -3.75 -15.69 16.33
CA GLY A 316 -3.74 -17.15 16.16
C GLY A 316 -2.60 -17.69 15.28
N GLY A 317 -1.69 -16.83 14.82
CA GLY A 317 -0.52 -17.23 14.04
C GLY A 317 0.60 -17.81 14.91
N ASP A 318 1.47 -18.59 14.30
CA ASP A 318 2.66 -19.12 14.96
C ASP A 318 3.77 -18.06 15.02
N ALA A 319 3.88 -17.36 16.17
CA ALA A 319 4.88 -16.33 16.40
C ALA A 319 6.32 -16.85 16.32
N SER A 320 6.54 -18.17 16.38
CA SER A 320 7.89 -18.74 16.24
C SER A 320 8.50 -18.49 14.85
N TYR A 321 7.68 -18.25 13.82
CA TYR A 321 8.13 -17.86 12.47
C TYR A 321 8.64 -16.41 12.42
N ILE A 322 8.18 -15.56 13.34
CA ILE A 322 8.71 -14.19 13.49
C ILE A 322 10.06 -14.19 14.24
N LEU A 323 10.20 -15.06 15.20
CA LEU A 323 11.45 -15.18 15.99
C LEU A 323 12.55 -15.89 15.19
N ASP A 324 12.17 -16.88 14.38
CA ASP A 324 13.05 -17.70 13.54
C ASP A 324 12.49 -17.83 12.13
N THR A 325 12.96 -17.00 11.22
CA THR A 325 12.51 -16.94 9.83
C THR A 325 12.95 -18.15 8.98
N GLU A 326 13.91 -18.97 9.45
CA GLU A 326 14.32 -20.19 8.75
C GLU A 326 13.21 -21.26 8.74
N LYS A 327 12.20 -21.10 9.57
CA LYS A 327 11.02 -21.99 9.62
C LYS A 327 10.08 -21.83 8.43
N PHE A 328 10.10 -20.67 7.73
CA PHE A 328 9.26 -20.51 6.55
C PHE A 328 9.56 -21.59 5.50
N GLU A 329 8.52 -22.10 4.89
CA GLU A 329 8.65 -23.06 3.79
C GLU A 329 9.49 -22.47 2.66
N LYS A 330 10.48 -23.25 2.22
CA LYS A 330 11.36 -22.86 1.10
C LYS A 330 10.79 -23.43 -0.19
N ALA A 331 10.83 -22.64 -1.26
CA ALA A 331 10.43 -23.10 -2.57
C ALA A 331 11.30 -24.30 -3.02
N ALA A 332 10.68 -25.24 -3.75
CA ALA A 332 11.35 -26.43 -4.21
C ALA A 332 12.45 -26.14 -5.24
N TYR A 333 12.31 -25.05 -5.98
CA TYR A 333 13.23 -24.70 -7.06
C TYR A 333 13.67 -23.25 -6.94
N SER A 334 14.87 -22.96 -7.44
CA SER A 334 15.42 -21.62 -7.60
C SER A 334 16.06 -21.44 -8.97
N TYR A 335 16.10 -20.18 -9.44
CA TYR A 335 16.67 -19.82 -10.72
C TYR A 335 17.38 -18.46 -10.62
N ASP A 336 18.67 -18.40 -11.00
CA ASP A 336 19.47 -17.18 -11.02
C ASP A 336 19.28 -16.42 -12.32
N VAL A 337 18.80 -15.20 -12.25
CA VAL A 337 18.79 -14.26 -13.37
C VAL A 337 20.13 -13.54 -13.43
N ARG A 338 20.82 -13.62 -14.55
CA ARG A 338 22.18 -13.12 -14.70
C ARG A 338 22.27 -11.96 -15.68
N ALA A 339 23.23 -11.05 -15.44
CA ALA A 339 23.53 -9.92 -16.30
C ALA A 339 23.98 -10.39 -17.70
N GLN A 340 23.37 -9.85 -18.74
CA GLN A 340 23.69 -10.19 -20.12
C GLN A 340 24.94 -9.45 -20.64
N LYS A 341 25.28 -8.31 -20.04
CA LYS A 341 26.47 -7.50 -20.32
C LYS A 341 27.01 -6.87 -19.04
N GLU A 342 28.22 -6.35 -19.09
CA GLU A 342 28.81 -5.54 -18.03
C GLU A 342 28.29 -4.10 -18.06
N GLY A 343 28.40 -3.36 -16.97
CA GLY A 343 28.02 -1.95 -16.85
C GLY A 343 27.36 -1.63 -15.52
N TYR A 344 26.57 -0.57 -15.48
CA TYR A 344 25.75 -0.15 -14.34
C TYR A 344 24.28 -0.42 -14.60
N ILE A 345 23.56 -0.88 -13.61
CA ILE A 345 22.09 -0.91 -13.68
C ILE A 345 21.61 0.54 -13.62
N VAL A 346 21.05 1.04 -14.72
CA VAL A 346 20.64 2.45 -14.84
C VAL A 346 19.15 2.67 -14.59
N SER A 347 18.34 1.64 -14.80
CA SER A 347 16.91 1.68 -14.48
C SER A 347 16.36 0.27 -14.28
N MET A 348 15.24 0.21 -13.55
CA MET A 348 14.42 -0.99 -13.39
C MET A 348 12.95 -0.61 -13.63
N ASN A 349 12.25 -1.37 -14.44
CA ASN A 349 10.80 -1.26 -14.52
C ASN A 349 10.18 -2.04 -13.36
N THR A 350 9.84 -1.34 -12.29
CA THR A 350 9.37 -1.94 -11.04
C THR A 350 8.06 -2.71 -11.21
N GLU A 351 7.15 -2.23 -12.06
CA GLU A 351 5.91 -2.95 -12.39
C GLU A 351 6.22 -4.32 -13.00
N SER A 352 7.15 -4.38 -13.95
CA SER A 352 7.58 -5.64 -14.57
C SER A 352 8.24 -6.59 -13.57
N CYS A 353 8.97 -6.08 -12.57
CA CYS A 353 9.51 -6.89 -11.48
C CYS A 353 8.39 -7.52 -10.63
N GLY A 354 7.33 -6.76 -10.34
CA GLY A 354 6.15 -7.27 -9.63
C GLY A 354 5.38 -8.33 -10.44
N ILE A 355 5.20 -8.08 -11.75
CA ILE A 355 4.59 -9.05 -12.67
C ILE A 355 5.41 -10.35 -12.71
N ALA A 356 6.74 -10.26 -12.83
CA ALA A 356 7.62 -11.43 -12.83
C ALA A 356 7.45 -12.25 -11.54
N SER A 357 7.35 -11.61 -10.38
CA SER A 357 7.07 -12.30 -9.10
C SER A 357 5.70 -12.99 -9.10
N SER A 358 4.66 -12.33 -9.64
CA SER A 358 3.33 -12.92 -9.77
C SER A 358 3.33 -14.14 -10.69
N MET A 359 4.11 -14.11 -11.79
CA MET A 359 4.26 -15.23 -12.72
C MET A 359 4.91 -16.46 -12.08
N LEU A 360 5.71 -16.29 -11.02
CA LEU A 360 6.30 -17.38 -10.24
C LEU A 360 5.30 -18.05 -9.28
N GLY A 361 4.09 -17.49 -9.12
CA GLY A 361 3.06 -17.96 -8.22
C GLY A 361 2.85 -17.12 -6.98
N ALA A 362 3.63 -16.03 -6.77
CA ALA A 362 3.49 -15.15 -5.61
C ALA A 362 2.24 -14.27 -5.64
N GLY A 363 1.58 -14.12 -6.78
CA GLY A 363 0.37 -13.31 -6.97
C GLY A 363 -0.75 -14.08 -7.65
N ARG A 364 -1.98 -13.51 -7.62
CA ARG A 364 -3.12 -14.07 -8.33
C ARG A 364 -3.13 -13.58 -9.78
N ILE A 365 -3.18 -14.49 -10.74
CA ILE A 365 -3.43 -14.21 -12.16
C ILE A 365 -4.94 -14.15 -12.40
N THR A 366 -5.71 -14.99 -11.69
CA THR A 366 -7.18 -15.03 -11.71
C THR A 366 -7.71 -15.04 -10.27
N ILE A 367 -9.00 -14.80 -10.07
CA ILE A 367 -9.65 -14.84 -8.75
C ILE A 367 -9.46 -16.20 -8.07
N ASP A 368 -9.46 -17.28 -8.85
CA ASP A 368 -9.36 -18.66 -8.37
C ASP A 368 -7.90 -19.16 -8.27
N SER A 369 -6.90 -18.30 -8.56
CA SER A 369 -5.49 -18.70 -8.48
C SER A 369 -5.09 -18.95 -7.02
N GLU A 370 -4.50 -20.12 -6.76
CA GLU A 370 -3.82 -20.39 -5.51
C GLU A 370 -2.48 -19.63 -5.45
N ILE A 371 -2.17 -19.08 -4.29
CA ILE A 371 -0.89 -18.39 -4.05
C ILE A 371 0.13 -19.39 -3.53
N ASP A 372 1.29 -19.44 -4.16
CA ASP A 372 2.49 -20.04 -3.60
C ASP A 372 3.18 -19.02 -2.69
N TYR A 373 3.03 -19.17 -1.38
CA TYR A 373 3.61 -18.24 -0.41
C TYR A 373 5.14 -18.25 -0.38
N SER A 374 5.78 -19.34 -0.87
CA SER A 374 7.25 -19.46 -0.94
C SER A 374 7.83 -18.85 -2.21
N ALA A 375 6.98 -18.55 -3.21
CA ALA A 375 7.41 -18.00 -4.49
C ALA A 375 7.77 -16.52 -4.37
N GLY A 376 8.68 -16.09 -5.26
CA GLY A 376 9.06 -14.69 -5.36
C GLY A 376 10.46 -14.47 -5.91
N ILE A 377 10.98 -13.28 -5.67
CA ILE A 377 12.28 -12.82 -6.18
C ILE A 377 13.08 -12.20 -5.04
N VAL A 378 14.35 -12.58 -4.93
CA VAL A 378 15.35 -11.90 -4.10
C VAL A 378 16.29 -11.13 -5.02
N ILE A 379 16.31 -9.81 -4.92
CA ILE A 379 17.11 -8.91 -5.74
C ILE A 379 18.49 -8.75 -5.08
N HIS A 380 19.55 -8.99 -5.82
CA HIS A 380 20.93 -8.83 -5.35
C HIS A 380 21.57 -7.53 -5.85
N LYS A 381 21.12 -7.02 -7.00
CA LYS A 381 21.65 -5.82 -7.64
C LYS A 381 20.53 -4.88 -8.05
N LYS A 382 20.63 -3.64 -7.64
CA LYS A 382 19.66 -2.56 -7.92
C LYS A 382 20.26 -1.44 -8.73
N VAL A 383 19.46 -0.44 -9.08
CA VAL A 383 19.90 0.78 -9.79
C VAL A 383 21.10 1.41 -9.07
N GLY A 384 22.11 1.76 -9.86
CA GLY A 384 23.40 2.28 -9.40
C GLY A 384 24.48 1.22 -9.16
N ALA A 385 24.12 -0.07 -9.08
CA ALA A 385 25.09 -1.14 -8.92
C ALA A 385 25.88 -1.39 -10.22
N GLN A 386 27.19 -1.55 -10.10
CA GLN A 386 28.05 -2.07 -11.16
C GLN A 386 27.95 -3.59 -11.23
N VAL A 387 27.86 -4.15 -12.42
CA VAL A 387 27.73 -5.58 -12.66
C VAL A 387 28.65 -6.04 -13.76
N GLU A 388 29.12 -7.28 -13.66
CA GLU A 388 29.86 -7.97 -14.72
C GLU A 388 28.92 -8.87 -15.52
N LYS A 389 29.29 -9.20 -16.78
CA LYS A 389 28.54 -10.15 -17.57
C LYS A 389 28.49 -11.53 -16.89
N GLY A 390 27.30 -12.07 -16.69
CA GLY A 390 27.06 -13.35 -16.00
C GLY A 390 26.90 -13.24 -14.49
N GLU A 391 27.10 -12.05 -13.90
CA GLU A 391 26.85 -11.82 -12.48
C GLU A 391 25.36 -11.98 -12.13
N VAL A 392 25.03 -12.53 -10.96
CA VAL A 392 23.65 -12.76 -10.54
C VAL A 392 23.01 -11.44 -10.14
N LEU A 393 21.93 -11.07 -10.82
CA LEU A 393 21.12 -9.88 -10.54
C LEU A 393 20.04 -10.14 -9.51
N ALA A 394 19.39 -11.30 -9.61
CA ALA A 394 18.34 -11.75 -8.73
C ALA A 394 18.23 -13.26 -8.71
N THR A 395 17.72 -13.84 -7.63
CA THR A 395 17.33 -15.25 -7.55
C THR A 395 15.81 -15.35 -7.43
N MET A 396 15.22 -16.15 -8.29
CA MET A 396 13.80 -16.47 -8.34
C MET A 396 13.50 -17.76 -7.61
N TYR A 397 12.34 -17.86 -6.97
CA TYR A 397 11.88 -19.01 -6.20
C TYR A 397 10.46 -19.40 -6.62
N SER A 398 10.18 -20.69 -6.78
CA SER A 398 8.84 -21.22 -7.05
C SER A 398 8.76 -22.72 -6.74
N MET A 399 7.56 -23.21 -6.47
CA MET A 399 7.28 -24.65 -6.38
C MET A 399 7.21 -25.31 -7.77
N LYS A 400 7.25 -24.54 -8.88
CA LYS A 400 7.07 -24.99 -10.26
C LYS A 400 8.19 -24.51 -11.15
N GLN A 401 9.02 -25.45 -11.63
CA GLN A 401 10.20 -25.14 -12.44
C GLN A 401 9.86 -24.51 -13.80
N GLU A 402 8.74 -24.90 -14.39
CA GLU A 402 8.28 -24.40 -15.70
C GLU A 402 7.94 -22.91 -15.75
N LEU A 403 7.80 -22.25 -14.59
CA LEU A 403 7.48 -20.82 -14.50
C LEU A 403 8.69 -19.90 -14.67
N PHE A 404 9.91 -20.42 -14.49
CA PHE A 404 11.11 -19.57 -14.47
C PHE A 404 11.43 -18.92 -15.79
N GLU A 405 11.30 -19.61 -16.92
CA GLU A 405 11.71 -19.09 -18.22
C GLU A 405 10.99 -17.78 -18.56
N ALA A 406 9.66 -17.77 -18.47
CA ALA A 406 8.86 -16.59 -18.77
C ALA A 406 9.07 -15.46 -17.74
N ALA A 407 9.14 -15.80 -16.43
CA ALA A 407 9.37 -14.82 -15.37
C ALA A 407 10.78 -14.19 -15.48
N ALA A 408 11.81 -14.97 -15.78
CA ALA A 408 13.18 -14.50 -15.96
C ALA A 408 13.30 -13.58 -17.18
N ALA A 409 12.67 -13.92 -18.30
CA ALA A 409 12.62 -13.07 -19.48
C ALA A 409 11.98 -11.71 -19.12
N ARG A 410 10.83 -11.72 -18.42
CA ARG A 410 10.16 -10.49 -17.98
C ARG A 410 11.01 -9.63 -17.05
N TYR A 411 11.74 -10.25 -16.12
CA TYR A 411 12.64 -9.53 -15.22
C TYR A 411 13.85 -8.97 -15.95
N GLN A 412 14.44 -9.72 -16.89
CA GLN A 412 15.58 -9.26 -17.69
C GLN A 412 15.23 -8.04 -18.55
N GLU A 413 14.02 -8.02 -19.14
CA GLU A 413 13.51 -6.86 -19.89
C GLU A 413 13.31 -5.64 -18.98
N ALA A 414 13.01 -5.85 -17.69
CA ALA A 414 12.82 -4.78 -16.74
C ALA A 414 14.12 -4.09 -16.33
N VAL A 415 15.28 -4.76 -16.45
CA VAL A 415 16.57 -4.26 -15.96
C VAL A 415 17.39 -3.72 -17.14
N VAL A 416 17.69 -2.42 -17.09
CA VAL A 416 18.54 -1.76 -18.10
C VAL A 416 19.94 -1.57 -17.55
N ILE A 417 20.93 -2.08 -18.27
CA ILE A 417 22.36 -1.92 -17.94
C ILE A 417 22.99 -0.99 -18.99
N ASP A 418 23.82 -0.03 -18.56
CA ASP A 418 24.52 0.89 -19.43
C ASP A 418 25.93 1.18 -18.88
N GLU A 419 26.80 1.82 -19.69
CA GLU A 419 28.18 2.14 -19.32
C GLU A 419 28.27 3.24 -18.25
N LYS A 420 27.31 4.19 -18.26
CA LYS A 420 27.33 5.35 -17.37
C LYS A 420 26.53 5.07 -16.10
N GLN A 421 27.15 5.32 -14.93
CA GLN A 421 26.46 5.23 -13.65
C GLN A 421 25.34 6.29 -13.58
N PRO A 422 24.09 5.89 -13.16
CA PRO A 422 22.99 6.83 -12.99
C PRO A 422 23.18 7.71 -11.76
N GLU A 423 22.53 8.86 -11.74
CA GLU A 423 22.43 9.69 -10.55
C GLU A 423 21.54 9.01 -9.52
N LYS A 424 21.96 9.08 -8.23
CA LYS A 424 21.17 8.55 -7.13
C LYS A 424 19.88 9.36 -6.96
N GLN A 425 18.75 8.70 -7.07
CA GLN A 425 17.44 9.31 -6.81
C GLN A 425 17.10 9.25 -5.32
N PRO A 426 16.38 10.24 -4.78
CA PRO A 426 15.91 10.21 -3.41
C PRO A 426 14.88 9.09 -3.21
N LEU A 427 14.80 8.55 -1.99
CA LEU A 427 13.78 7.57 -1.61
C LEU A 427 12.46 8.25 -1.24
N ILE A 428 12.53 9.49 -0.76
CA ILE A 428 11.38 10.31 -0.38
C ILE A 428 11.56 11.66 -1.05
N TYR A 429 10.58 12.06 -1.85
CA TYR A 429 10.63 13.29 -2.65
C TYR A 429 10.01 14.49 -1.95
N ALA A 430 8.96 14.24 -1.16
CA ALA A 430 8.26 15.32 -0.49
C ALA A 430 7.45 14.82 0.72
N ARG A 431 7.20 15.75 1.64
CA ARG A 431 6.21 15.63 2.71
C ARG A 431 5.10 16.65 2.47
N VAL A 432 3.85 16.19 2.48
CA VAL A 432 2.66 17.01 2.28
C VAL A 432 1.84 17.04 3.57
N THR A 433 1.52 18.24 4.03
CA THR A 433 0.67 18.49 5.20
C THR A 433 -0.46 19.42 4.80
N LYS A 434 -1.40 19.69 5.71
CA LYS A 434 -2.46 20.68 5.49
C LYS A 434 -1.93 22.05 5.04
N ASN A 435 -0.75 22.44 5.53
CA ASN A 435 -0.25 23.82 5.40
C ASN A 435 0.94 23.97 4.46
N SER A 436 1.58 22.87 4.05
CA SER A 436 2.83 22.92 3.30
C SER A 436 3.10 21.68 2.47
N VAL A 437 3.82 21.89 1.37
CA VAL A 437 4.53 20.86 0.62
C VAL A 437 6.02 21.12 0.82
N GLU A 438 6.70 20.21 1.52
CA GLU A 438 8.14 20.26 1.77
C GLU A 438 8.82 19.26 0.84
N ARG A 439 9.65 19.72 -0.08
CA ARG A 439 10.50 18.87 -0.92
C ARG A 439 11.77 18.49 -0.16
N LEU A 440 12.14 17.19 -0.19
CA LEU A 440 13.22 16.58 0.59
C LEU A 440 14.41 16.23 -0.30
#